data_7ff2cd97a12cf5e3bb5fc3bb7f336f0b
#
_entry.id   7ff2cd97a12cf5e3bb5fc3bb7f336f0b
#
_cell.length_a   1.000
_cell.length_b   1.000
_cell.length_c   1.000
_cell.angle_alpha   90.00
_cell.angle_beta   90.00
_cell.angle_gamma   90.00
#
_symmetry.space_group_name_H-M   'P 1'
#
loop_
_entity.id
_entity.type
_entity.pdbx_description
1 polymer ?
#
loop_
_entity_poly.entity_id
_entity_poly.type
_entity_poly.pdbx_seq_one_letter_code
_entity_poly.pdbx_strand_id
1 'polypeptide(L)'
;MTTLPEITVQELQQRLAAGAALVDVREVDEYEQGHVPGARLIPLGELPGRVAEVPAGEQVLMICRSGARSAKAGEFLIGEGRDVVNVAGGTLAWIEAGFEVNTGNQP
;
A
#
# COMPACT_ATOMS: atom_id res chain seq x y z
N MET A 1 11.17 10.58 17.14
CA MET A 1 11.39 9.54 16.15
C MET A 1 10.04 8.98 15.69
N THR A 2 9.83 8.97 14.40
CA THR A 2 8.56 8.49 13.84
C THR A 2 8.58 6.97 13.74
N THR A 3 7.54 6.31 14.27
CA THR A 3 7.39 4.86 14.16
C THR A 3 6.32 4.56 13.12
N LEU A 4 6.68 3.77 12.11
CA LEU A 4 5.73 3.29 11.11
C LEU A 4 5.29 1.89 11.52
N PRO A 5 4.01 1.70 11.89
CA PRO A 5 3.51 0.36 12.21
C PRO A 5 3.51 -0.54 10.99
N GLU A 6 3.59 -1.84 11.23
CA GLU A 6 3.52 -2.84 10.16
C GLU A 6 2.46 -3.89 10.45
N ILE A 7 1.86 -4.42 9.39
CA ILE A 7 0.94 -5.57 9.48
C ILE A 7 1.38 -6.66 8.52
N THR A 8 0.89 -7.88 8.73
CA THR A 8 1.09 -8.99 7.82
C THR A 8 0.09 -8.95 6.68
N VAL A 9 0.33 -9.73 5.62
CA VAL A 9 -0.65 -9.86 4.52
C VAL A 9 -1.93 -10.55 4.97
N GLN A 10 -1.87 -11.40 5.99
CA GLN A 10 -3.06 -12.03 6.57
C GLN A 10 -3.95 -10.96 7.23
N GLU A 11 -3.35 -10.06 7.98
CA GLU A 11 -4.09 -8.95 8.57
C GLU A 11 -4.57 -7.97 7.50
N LEU A 12 -3.78 -7.74 6.47
CA LEU A 12 -4.19 -6.92 5.32
C LEU A 12 -5.49 -7.44 4.72
N GLN A 13 -5.57 -8.76 4.49
CA GLN A 13 -6.78 -9.36 3.93
C GLN A 13 -8.00 -9.07 4.79
N GLN A 14 -7.86 -9.18 6.11
CA GLN A 14 -8.95 -8.91 7.05
C GLN A 14 -9.37 -7.44 7.00
N ARG A 15 -8.41 -6.53 6.96
CA ARG A 15 -8.69 -5.10 6.94
C ARG A 15 -9.33 -4.64 5.63
N LEU A 16 -8.91 -5.24 4.50
CA LEU A 16 -9.53 -4.94 3.20
C LEU A 16 -11.00 -5.38 3.19
N ALA A 17 -11.30 -6.53 3.77
CA ALA A 17 -12.68 -7.02 3.89
C ALA A 17 -13.53 -6.07 4.76
N ALA A 18 -12.91 -5.32 5.67
CA ALA A 18 -13.57 -4.34 6.51
C ALA A 18 -13.59 -2.94 5.88
N GLY A 19 -13.10 -2.78 4.65
CA GLY A 19 -13.17 -1.52 3.91
C GLY A 19 -11.95 -0.61 4.02
N ALA A 20 -10.80 -1.12 4.50
CA ALA A 20 -9.60 -0.30 4.63
C ALA A 20 -9.07 0.17 3.27
N ALA A 21 -8.50 1.37 3.24
CA ALA A 21 -7.87 1.91 2.05
C ALA A 21 -6.45 1.37 1.92
N LEU A 22 -6.04 1.04 0.69
CA LEU A 22 -4.72 0.51 0.37
C LEU A 22 -4.12 1.29 -0.80
N VAL A 23 -2.88 1.75 -0.62
CA VAL A 23 -2.13 2.46 -1.66
C VAL A 23 -0.90 1.63 -2.04
N ASP A 24 -0.75 1.36 -3.33
CA ASP A 24 0.40 0.66 -3.91
C ASP A 24 1.35 1.70 -4.50
N VAL A 25 2.60 1.71 -4.06
CA VAL A 25 3.57 2.72 -4.47
C VAL A 25 4.61 2.19 -5.47
N ARG A 26 4.29 1.06 -6.12
CA ARG A 26 5.15 0.50 -7.17
C ARG A 26 4.99 1.28 -8.48
N GLU A 27 5.70 0.85 -9.52
CA GLU A 27 5.56 1.42 -10.86
C GLU A 27 4.34 0.84 -11.57
N VAL A 28 3.89 1.53 -12.62
CA VAL A 28 2.70 1.14 -13.40
C VAL A 28 2.80 -0.29 -13.92
N ASP A 29 3.95 -0.67 -14.49
CA ASP A 29 4.13 -2.01 -15.06
C ASP A 29 4.09 -3.11 -14.02
N GLU A 30 4.66 -2.87 -12.83
CA GLU A 30 4.57 -3.82 -11.72
C GLU A 30 3.12 -4.02 -11.29
N TYR A 31 2.39 -2.92 -11.16
CA TYR A 31 0.99 -2.93 -10.74
C TYR A 31 0.13 -3.70 -11.75
N GLU A 32 0.34 -3.45 -13.05
CA GLU A 32 -0.43 -4.11 -14.11
C GLU A 32 -0.19 -5.62 -14.18
N GLN A 33 1.00 -6.08 -13.79
CA GLN A 33 1.32 -7.50 -13.77
C GLN A 33 0.58 -8.26 -12.67
N GLY A 34 0.23 -7.59 -11.60
CA GLY A 34 -0.53 -8.18 -10.51
C GLY A 34 -0.48 -7.30 -9.28
N HIS A 35 -1.65 -6.99 -8.73
CA HIS A 35 -1.76 -6.16 -7.52
C HIS A 35 -2.87 -6.69 -6.62
N VAL A 36 -2.78 -6.31 -5.34
CA VAL A 36 -3.81 -6.65 -4.36
C VAL A 36 -5.12 -5.97 -4.79
N PRO A 37 -6.23 -6.72 -4.83
CA PRO A 37 -7.52 -6.13 -5.22
C PRO A 37 -7.89 -4.93 -4.37
N GLY A 38 -8.30 -3.84 -5.03
CA GLY A 38 -8.68 -2.60 -4.35
C GLY A 38 -7.53 -1.63 -4.11
N ALA A 39 -6.27 -2.02 -4.38
CA ALA A 39 -5.13 -1.13 -4.19
C ALA A 39 -5.15 0.00 -5.21
N ARG A 40 -5.02 1.23 -4.73
CA ARG A 40 -4.89 2.41 -5.60
C ARG A 40 -3.43 2.65 -5.89
N LEU A 41 -3.06 2.79 -7.15
CA LEU A 41 -1.68 3.03 -7.54
C LEU A 41 -1.32 4.51 -7.42
N ILE A 42 -0.29 4.81 -6.63
CA ILE A 42 0.37 6.12 -6.60
C ILE A 42 1.87 5.82 -6.52
N PRO A 43 2.59 5.82 -7.64
CA PRO A 43 4.02 5.50 -7.62
C PRO A 43 4.80 6.38 -6.66
N LEU A 44 5.79 5.80 -5.99
CA LEU A 44 6.56 6.49 -4.95
C LEU A 44 7.10 7.85 -5.44
N GLY A 45 7.60 7.91 -6.67
CA GLY A 45 8.15 9.14 -7.23
C GLY A 45 7.11 10.23 -7.49
N GLU A 46 5.82 9.86 -7.57
CA GLU A 46 4.73 10.81 -7.79
C GLU A 46 4.02 11.19 -6.49
N LEU A 47 4.28 10.45 -5.42
CA LEU A 47 3.56 10.62 -4.16
C LEU A 47 3.63 12.05 -3.60
N PRO A 48 4.79 12.73 -3.60
CA PRO A 48 4.85 14.11 -3.07
C PRO A 48 3.88 15.07 -3.76
N GLY A 49 3.65 14.90 -5.06
CA GLY A 49 2.71 15.73 -5.82
C GLY A 49 1.26 15.26 -5.76
N ARG A 50 1.01 14.11 -5.12
CA ARG A 50 -0.30 13.46 -5.11
C ARG A 50 -0.79 13.14 -3.71
N VAL A 51 -0.26 13.78 -2.68
CA VAL A 51 -0.66 13.53 -1.28
C VAL A 51 -2.16 13.71 -1.08
N ALA A 52 -2.78 14.65 -1.80
CA ALA A 52 -4.21 14.89 -1.71
C ALA A 52 -5.07 13.68 -2.13
N GLU A 53 -4.50 12.73 -2.88
CA GLU A 53 -5.20 11.51 -3.29
C GLU A 53 -5.15 10.43 -2.23
N VAL A 54 -4.31 10.58 -1.21
CA VAL A 54 -4.24 9.66 -0.08
C VAL A 54 -5.36 10.04 0.90
N PRO A 55 -6.24 9.11 1.28
CA PRO A 55 -7.33 9.43 2.21
C PRO A 55 -6.82 10.06 3.51
N ALA A 56 -7.52 11.09 3.97
CA ALA A 56 -7.26 11.75 5.24
C ALA A 56 -8.37 11.39 6.21
N GLY A 57 -8.06 11.38 7.52
CA GLY A 57 -9.06 11.10 8.53
C GLY A 57 -9.35 9.61 8.74
N GLU A 58 -8.62 8.73 8.07
CA GLU A 58 -8.69 7.29 8.27
C GLU A 58 -7.29 6.69 8.12
N GLN A 59 -7.11 5.50 8.62
CA GLN A 59 -5.84 4.79 8.48
C GLN A 59 -5.73 4.23 7.07
N VAL A 60 -4.57 4.43 6.43
CA VAL A 60 -4.27 3.96 5.08
C VAL A 60 -3.16 2.93 5.13
N LEU A 61 -3.35 1.83 4.43
CA LEU A 61 -2.35 0.77 4.34
C LEU A 61 -1.49 1.00 3.09
N MET A 62 -0.16 0.80 3.24
CA MET A 62 0.82 1.07 2.19
C MET A 62 1.49 -0.22 1.77
N ILE A 63 1.54 -0.49 0.48
CA ILE A 63 2.16 -1.71 -0.05
C ILE A 63 3.09 -1.40 -1.23
N CYS A 64 4.14 -2.19 -1.35
CA CYS A 64 4.99 -2.22 -2.54
C CYS A 64 5.32 -3.68 -2.86
N ARG A 65 6.45 -3.95 -3.51
CA ARG A 65 6.82 -5.32 -3.87
C ARG A 65 7.18 -6.15 -2.63
N SER A 66 8.06 -5.62 -1.77
CA SER A 66 8.60 -6.36 -0.61
C SER A 66 8.58 -5.58 0.71
N GLY A 67 8.11 -4.34 0.70
CA GLY A 67 7.95 -3.53 1.90
C GLY A 67 8.87 -2.32 2.04
N ALA A 68 9.94 -2.24 1.26
CA ALA A 68 10.95 -1.16 1.43
C ALA A 68 10.47 0.20 0.90
N ARG A 69 9.94 0.22 -0.32
CA ARG A 69 9.44 1.47 -0.92
C ARG A 69 8.22 1.99 -0.18
N SER A 70 7.33 1.09 0.24
CA SER A 70 6.13 1.48 0.98
C SER A 70 6.46 1.95 2.40
N ALA A 71 7.53 1.45 3.01
CA ALA A 71 8.03 1.98 4.28
C ALA A 71 8.48 3.44 4.12
N LYS A 72 9.22 3.72 3.05
CA LYS A 72 9.65 5.09 2.72
C LYS A 72 8.46 6.03 2.50
N ALA A 73 7.49 5.56 1.71
CA ALA A 73 6.26 6.31 1.46
C ALA A 73 5.50 6.57 2.75
N GLY A 74 5.41 5.58 3.62
CA GLY A 74 4.72 5.69 4.91
C GLY A 74 5.36 6.74 5.81
N GLU A 75 6.69 6.74 5.90
CA GLU A 75 7.43 7.74 6.70
C GLU A 75 7.16 9.16 6.18
N PHE A 76 7.17 9.33 4.86
CA PHE A 76 6.84 10.61 4.24
C PHE A 76 5.41 11.05 4.60
N LEU A 77 4.44 10.14 4.49
CA LEU A 77 3.03 10.45 4.76
C LEU A 77 2.76 10.75 6.22
N ILE A 78 3.47 10.10 7.14
CA ILE A 78 3.37 10.44 8.57
C ILE A 78 3.80 11.89 8.78
N GLY A 79 4.88 12.31 8.11
CA GLY A 79 5.33 13.70 8.15
C GLY A 79 4.31 14.68 7.58
N GLU A 80 3.42 14.20 6.70
CA GLU A 80 2.33 14.99 6.12
C GLU A 80 1.03 14.88 6.91
N GLY A 81 1.06 14.29 8.10
CA GLY A 81 -0.10 14.19 8.98
C GLY A 81 -1.04 13.03 8.66
N ARG A 82 -0.62 12.08 7.84
CA ARG A 82 -1.43 10.90 7.51
C ARG A 82 -1.18 9.77 8.50
N ASP A 83 -2.23 9.01 8.78
CA ASP A 83 -2.17 7.80 9.61
C ASP A 83 -1.99 6.61 8.67
N VAL A 84 -0.79 6.03 8.66
CA VAL A 84 -0.45 4.97 7.72
C VAL A 84 0.19 3.77 8.41
N VAL A 85 0.05 2.61 7.78
CA VAL A 85 0.63 1.33 8.21
C VAL A 85 1.27 0.66 7.00
N ASN A 86 2.46 0.11 7.18
CA ASN A 86 3.15 -0.60 6.11
C ASN A 86 2.77 -2.08 6.11
N VAL A 87 2.64 -2.67 4.92
CA VAL A 87 2.39 -4.10 4.77
C VAL A 87 3.74 -4.81 4.62
N ALA A 88 4.13 -5.55 5.66
CA ALA A 88 5.38 -6.31 5.67
C ALA A 88 5.35 -7.40 4.60
N GLY A 89 6.44 -7.53 3.87
CA GLY A 89 6.57 -8.52 2.80
C GLY A 89 5.89 -8.14 1.49
N GLY A 90 5.02 -7.16 1.51
CA GLY A 90 4.41 -6.57 0.31
C GLY A 90 3.62 -7.52 -0.57
N THR A 91 3.54 -7.18 -1.84
CA THR A 91 2.80 -7.96 -2.84
C THR A 91 3.36 -9.37 -3.00
N LEU A 92 4.69 -9.56 -2.83
CA LEU A 92 5.29 -10.89 -2.88
C LEU A 92 4.73 -11.80 -1.79
N ALA A 93 4.65 -11.31 -0.55
CA ALA A 93 4.11 -12.09 0.55
C ALA A 93 2.61 -12.39 0.35
N TRP A 94 1.87 -11.44 -0.22
CA TRP A 94 0.46 -11.62 -0.57
C TRP A 94 0.28 -12.77 -1.56
N ILE A 95 1.09 -12.79 -2.61
CA ILE A 95 1.05 -13.85 -3.63
C ILE A 95 1.47 -15.19 -3.03
N GLU A 96 2.54 -15.22 -2.23
CA GLU A 96 3.02 -16.45 -1.58
C GLU A 96 1.99 -17.04 -0.63
N ALA A 97 1.16 -16.21 -0.02
CA ALA A 97 0.07 -16.68 0.84
C ALA A 97 -1.10 -17.27 0.05
N GLY A 98 -1.06 -17.19 -1.28
CA GLY A 98 -2.10 -17.74 -2.15
C GLY A 98 -3.31 -16.84 -2.33
N PHE A 99 -3.21 -15.58 -1.94
CA PHE A 99 -4.32 -14.64 -2.08
C PHE A 99 -4.44 -14.14 -3.52
N GLU A 100 -5.66 -13.77 -3.89
CA GLU A 100 -6.00 -13.34 -5.24
C GLU A 100 -5.37 -12.00 -5.60
N VAL A 101 -4.96 -11.86 -6.88
CA VAL A 101 -4.50 -10.58 -7.42
C VAL A 101 -5.36 -10.19 -8.62
N ASN A 102 -5.47 -8.89 -8.86
CA ASN A 102 -6.02 -8.35 -10.09
C ASN A 102 -4.87 -7.95 -11.02
N THR A 103 -5.11 -7.99 -12.32
CA THR A 103 -4.14 -7.55 -13.33
C THR A 103 -4.70 -6.36 -14.08
N GLY A 104 -3.82 -5.65 -14.83
CA GLY A 104 -4.20 -4.46 -15.56
C GLY A 104 -4.20 -3.22 -14.70
N ASN A 105 -4.83 -2.14 -15.18
CA ASN A 105 -4.76 -0.83 -14.53
C ASN A 105 -5.99 -0.48 -13.68
N GLN A 106 -6.87 -1.43 -13.44
CA GLN A 106 -8.02 -1.25 -12.55
C GLN A 106 -7.71 -1.81 -11.17
N PRO A 107 -8.12 -1.13 -10.10
CA PRO A 107 -7.89 -1.61 -8.73
C PRO A 107 -8.43 -3.00 -8.44
#